data_0d88f7fee8ab21bdeea0e7f835c0b54b
#
_entry.id   0d88f7fee8ab21bdeea0e7f835c0b54b
#
_cell.length_a   1.000
_cell.length_b   1.000
_cell.length_c   1.000
_cell.angle_alpha   90.00
_cell.angle_beta   90.00
_cell.angle_gamma   90.00
#
_symmetry.space_group_name_H-M   'P 1'
#
loop_
_entity.id
_entity.type
_entity.pdbx_description
1 polymer ?
#
loop_
_entity_poly.entity_id
_entity_poly.type
_entity_poly.pdbx_seq_one_letter_code
_entity_poly.pdbx_strand_id
1 'polypeptide(L)'
;MKILDLSAGNRAIWFDRFYRDTLYVDRRAEVNPTIVADSRALPIETGDAYDLIVFDPPHANLGANGKMSSRYGHHTASEIRSIVEGTAKEAHRVSRHDALMSFKWNNHDQSFKNILELMAPWWEPLFGQKTSERSRRLRSTQWILLRRRS
;
A
#
# COMPACT_ATOMS: atom_id res chain seq x y z
N MET A 1 -13.51 14.73 -0.98
CA MET A 1 -12.93 13.40 -1.28
C MET A 1 -12.17 12.98 -0.04
N LYS A 2 -12.55 11.86 0.60
CA LYS A 2 -11.82 11.32 1.76
C LYS A 2 -10.73 10.36 1.28
N ILE A 3 -9.49 10.54 1.74
CA ILE A 3 -8.34 9.73 1.34
C ILE A 3 -7.81 8.96 2.56
N LEU A 4 -7.42 7.71 2.35
CA LEU A 4 -6.77 6.87 3.35
C LEU A 4 -5.42 6.39 2.82
N ASP A 5 -4.33 6.83 3.45
CA ASP A 5 -2.97 6.35 3.17
C ASP A 5 -2.61 5.25 4.19
N LEU A 6 -2.48 4.02 3.70
CA LEU A 6 -2.29 2.81 4.51
C LEU A 6 -0.81 2.45 4.78
N SER A 7 0.09 3.26 4.28
CA SER A 7 1.54 3.04 4.35
C SER A 7 2.28 4.37 4.41
N ALA A 8 1.78 5.28 5.22
CA ALA A 8 2.11 6.70 5.17
C ALA A 8 3.62 7.00 5.29
N GLY A 9 4.34 6.24 6.13
CA GLY A 9 5.75 6.49 6.37
C GLY A 9 6.02 7.96 6.71
N ASN A 10 7.05 8.54 6.12
CA ASN A 10 7.35 9.96 6.22
C ASN A 10 6.61 10.81 5.17
N ARG A 11 5.59 10.27 4.53
CA ARG A 11 4.75 10.92 3.50
C ARG A 11 5.56 11.45 2.30
N ALA A 12 6.62 10.74 1.92
CA ALA A 12 7.54 11.19 0.87
C ALA A 12 6.90 11.27 -0.53
N ILE A 13 5.80 10.56 -0.74
CA ILE A 13 5.06 10.57 -2.01
C ILE A 13 4.08 11.74 -2.13
N TRP A 14 3.84 12.48 -1.05
CA TRP A 14 2.90 13.58 -1.00
C TRP A 14 3.59 14.91 -1.28
N PHE A 15 3.01 15.72 -2.17
CA PHE A 15 3.42 17.11 -2.38
C PHE A 15 3.11 17.96 -1.14
N ASP A 16 1.87 17.87 -0.63
CA ASP A 16 1.50 18.37 0.69
C ASP A 16 1.42 17.22 1.68
N ARG A 17 2.40 17.13 2.55
CA ARG A 17 2.51 16.05 3.56
C ARG A 17 1.44 16.11 4.66
N PHE A 18 0.66 17.17 4.68
CA PHE A 18 -0.42 17.40 5.64
C PHE A 18 -1.77 17.62 4.95
N TYR A 19 -1.94 17.02 3.77
CA TYR A 19 -3.17 17.19 3.01
C TYR A 19 -4.40 16.86 3.86
N ARG A 20 -5.25 17.88 4.10
CA ARG A 20 -6.30 17.89 5.14
C ARG A 20 -7.34 16.78 5.02
N ASP A 21 -7.61 16.33 3.79
CA ASP A 21 -8.63 15.31 3.53
C ASP A 21 -8.06 13.88 3.59
N THR A 22 -6.82 13.72 4.09
CA THR A 22 -6.12 12.45 4.19
C THR A 22 -5.93 12.00 5.62
N LEU A 23 -6.34 10.76 5.90
CA LEU A 23 -5.99 10.05 7.11
C LEU A 23 -4.77 9.18 6.83
N TYR A 24 -3.70 9.41 7.57
CA TYR A 24 -2.41 8.72 7.42
C TYR A 24 -2.27 7.62 8.46
N VAL A 25 -2.08 6.37 7.99
CA VAL A 25 -1.89 5.20 8.85
C VAL A 25 -0.47 4.66 8.68
N ASP A 26 0.20 4.40 9.78
CA ASP A 26 1.45 3.63 9.84
C ASP A 26 1.54 2.91 11.18
N ARG A 27 2.18 1.75 11.21
CA ARG A 27 2.41 1.01 12.45
C ARG A 27 3.51 1.63 13.33
N ARG A 28 4.33 2.48 12.75
CA ARG A 28 5.46 3.15 13.41
C ARG A 28 5.03 4.51 13.93
N ALA A 29 5.01 4.66 15.26
CA ALA A 29 4.66 5.91 15.91
C ALA A 29 5.65 7.05 15.59
N GLU A 30 6.92 6.72 15.36
CA GLU A 30 7.99 7.67 15.10
C GLU A 30 7.84 8.44 13.77
N VAL A 31 7.03 7.96 12.84
CA VAL A 31 6.70 8.70 11.60
C VAL A 31 5.50 9.64 11.77
N ASN A 32 4.96 9.70 12.98
CA ASN A 32 3.87 10.59 13.38
C ASN A 32 2.63 10.50 12.45
N PRO A 33 2.04 9.29 12.27
CA PRO A 33 0.84 9.12 11.47
C PRO A 33 -0.39 9.72 12.18
N THR A 34 -1.50 9.86 11.48
CA THR A 34 -2.79 10.22 12.09
C THR A 34 -3.29 9.09 13.00
N ILE A 35 -3.10 7.84 12.56
CA ILE A 35 -3.43 6.64 13.33
C ILE A 35 -2.21 5.70 13.32
N VAL A 36 -1.78 5.30 14.52
CA VAL A 36 -0.79 4.23 14.69
C VAL A 36 -1.54 2.90 14.68
N ALA A 37 -1.46 2.17 13.57
CA ALA A 37 -2.15 0.89 13.42
C ALA A 37 -1.47 0.00 12.36
N ASP A 38 -1.75 -1.30 12.44
CA ASP A 38 -1.47 -2.23 11.35
C ASP A 38 -2.55 -2.05 10.27
N SER A 39 -2.14 -1.86 9.03
CA SER A 39 -3.07 -1.68 7.90
C SER A 39 -3.98 -2.89 7.63
N ARG A 40 -3.66 -4.04 8.23
CA ARG A 40 -4.48 -5.27 8.19
C ARG A 40 -5.60 -5.31 9.22
N ALA A 41 -5.60 -4.37 10.18
CA ALA A 41 -6.57 -4.31 11.27
C ALA A 41 -6.78 -2.83 11.68
N LEU A 42 -7.55 -2.12 10.89
CA LEU A 42 -7.77 -0.68 11.09
C LEU A 42 -8.79 -0.42 12.20
N PRO A 43 -8.51 0.48 13.15
CA PRO A 43 -9.47 0.92 14.14
C PRO A 43 -10.47 1.93 13.54
N ILE A 44 -11.04 1.59 12.40
CA ILE A 44 -11.98 2.40 11.61
C ILE A 44 -13.24 1.58 11.40
N GLU A 45 -14.40 2.16 11.67
CA GLU A 45 -15.69 1.47 11.51
C GLU A 45 -16.01 1.20 10.03
N THR A 46 -16.77 0.14 9.79
CA THR A 46 -17.29 -0.18 8.46
C THR A 46 -18.26 0.90 8.03
N GLY A 47 -18.05 1.46 6.84
CA GLY A 47 -18.92 2.53 6.30
C GLY A 47 -18.33 3.94 6.42
N ASP A 48 -17.15 4.09 7.00
CA ASP A 48 -16.39 5.36 6.99
C ASP A 48 -15.72 5.61 5.64
N ALA A 49 -16.49 5.52 4.69
CA ALA A 49 -16.37 5.58 3.24
C ALA A 49 -15.23 6.46 2.70
N TYR A 50 -14.07 5.89 2.49
CA TYR A 50 -12.96 6.52 1.78
C TYR A 50 -13.15 6.38 0.26
N ASP A 51 -12.89 7.48 -0.45
CA ASP A 51 -13.01 7.55 -1.91
C ASP A 51 -11.75 7.06 -2.61
N LEU A 52 -10.58 7.32 -1.99
CA LEU A 52 -9.27 6.95 -2.51
C LEU A 52 -8.43 6.29 -1.41
N ILE A 53 -7.88 5.15 -1.75
CA ILE A 53 -6.86 4.45 -0.95
C ILE A 53 -5.50 4.68 -1.59
N VAL A 54 -4.49 4.99 -0.77
CA VAL A 54 -3.08 5.03 -1.18
C VAL A 54 -2.36 3.90 -0.45
N PHE A 55 -1.67 3.05 -1.20
CA PHE A 55 -1.01 1.88 -0.63
C PHE A 55 0.37 1.64 -1.29
N ASP A 56 1.44 1.91 -0.55
CA ASP A 56 2.85 1.68 -0.92
C ASP A 56 3.50 0.71 0.09
N PRO A 57 3.16 -0.60 0.04
CA PRO A 57 3.66 -1.58 1.01
C PRO A 57 5.15 -1.84 0.84
N PRO A 58 5.80 -2.46 1.85
CA PRO A 58 7.12 -3.04 1.67
C PRO A 58 7.07 -4.08 0.55
N HIS A 59 7.97 -3.96 -0.42
CA HIS A 59 7.98 -4.79 -1.64
C HIS A 59 9.31 -5.53 -1.86
N ALA A 60 10.26 -5.42 -0.93
CA ALA A 60 11.54 -6.11 -0.98
C ALA A 60 11.79 -6.94 0.28
N ASN A 61 12.29 -8.16 0.09
CA ASN A 61 12.83 -8.97 1.18
C ASN A 61 14.15 -8.33 1.66
N LEU A 62 14.06 -7.53 2.69
CA LEU A 62 15.24 -6.89 3.27
C LEU A 62 15.80 -7.78 4.36
N GLY A 63 17.01 -8.33 4.13
CA GLY A 63 17.73 -9.11 5.15
C GLY A 63 18.09 -8.26 6.38
N ALA A 64 18.38 -8.93 7.50
CA ALA A 64 18.60 -8.32 8.83
C ALA A 64 19.64 -7.21 8.88
N ASN A 65 20.58 -7.14 7.96
CA ASN A 65 21.81 -6.35 8.09
C ASN A 65 21.92 -5.15 7.15
N GLY A 66 20.85 -4.70 6.50
CA GLY A 66 20.89 -3.58 5.54
C GLY A 66 20.43 -2.25 6.12
N LYS A 67 21.03 -1.13 5.69
CA LYS A 67 20.53 0.24 6.02
C LYS A 67 19.07 0.47 5.63
N MET A 68 18.54 -0.31 4.71
CA MET A 68 17.13 -0.28 4.29
C MET A 68 16.23 -1.04 5.27
N SER A 69 16.73 -2.10 5.93
CA SER A 69 15.96 -2.86 6.90
C SER A 69 15.65 -2.08 8.18
N SER A 70 16.55 -1.18 8.59
CA SER A 70 16.28 -0.28 9.72
C SER A 70 15.17 0.75 9.43
N ARG A 71 14.95 1.06 8.15
CA ARG A 71 13.92 2.03 7.71
C ARG A 71 12.56 1.39 7.45
N TYR A 72 12.53 0.18 6.92
CA TYR A 72 11.31 -0.46 6.40
C TYR A 72 10.94 -1.76 7.13
N GLY A 73 11.77 -2.19 8.09
CA GLY A 73 11.63 -3.45 8.82
C GLY A 73 12.09 -4.66 8.01
N HIS A 74 12.20 -5.80 8.71
CA HIS A 74 12.45 -7.09 8.08
C HIS A 74 11.12 -7.68 7.64
N HIS A 75 11.00 -8.03 6.37
CA HIS A 75 9.84 -8.73 5.87
C HIS A 75 10.27 -9.92 5.03
N THR A 76 9.78 -11.09 5.39
CA THR A 76 9.84 -12.28 4.56
C THR A 76 8.84 -12.16 3.40
N ALA A 77 9.01 -12.96 2.36
CA ALA A 77 8.05 -13.03 1.27
C ALA A 77 6.61 -13.35 1.76
N SER A 78 6.50 -14.24 2.76
CA SER A 78 5.22 -14.60 3.36
C SER A 78 4.57 -13.45 4.11
N GLU A 79 5.35 -12.67 4.87
CA GLU A 79 4.85 -11.48 5.58
C GLU A 79 4.39 -10.40 4.60
N ILE A 80 5.15 -10.14 3.53
CA ILE A 80 4.75 -9.19 2.49
C ILE A 80 3.42 -9.60 1.86
N ARG A 81 3.24 -10.88 1.53
CA ARG A 81 1.98 -11.40 1.00
C ARG A 81 0.83 -11.21 1.99
N SER A 82 1.04 -11.54 3.27
CA SER A 82 0.06 -11.32 4.34
C SER A 82 -0.30 -9.83 4.51
N ILE A 83 0.68 -8.94 4.40
CA ILE A 83 0.43 -7.49 4.46
C ILE A 83 -0.42 -7.06 3.27
N VAL A 84 -0.07 -7.45 2.06
CA VAL A 84 -0.80 -7.04 0.85
C VAL A 84 -2.24 -7.56 0.89
N GLU A 85 -2.44 -8.85 1.15
CA GLU A 85 -3.75 -9.49 1.18
C GLU A 85 -4.63 -8.91 2.30
N GLY A 86 -4.11 -8.87 3.53
CA GLY A 86 -4.85 -8.36 4.68
C GLY A 86 -5.20 -6.88 4.56
N THR A 87 -4.27 -6.07 4.04
CA THR A 87 -4.52 -4.65 3.80
C THR A 87 -5.54 -4.44 2.68
N ALA A 88 -5.49 -5.23 1.61
CA ALA A 88 -6.48 -5.15 0.53
C ALA A 88 -7.89 -5.44 1.03
N LYS A 89 -8.04 -6.43 1.90
CA LYS A 89 -9.30 -6.78 2.56
C LYS A 89 -9.80 -5.64 3.45
N GLU A 90 -8.95 -5.08 4.31
CA GLU A 90 -9.32 -3.97 5.20
C GLU A 90 -9.64 -2.70 4.43
N ALA A 91 -8.85 -2.37 3.42
CA ALA A 91 -9.12 -1.25 2.53
C ALA A 91 -10.49 -1.38 1.86
N HIS A 92 -10.86 -2.58 1.41
CA HIS A 92 -12.19 -2.85 0.85
C HIS A 92 -13.30 -2.63 1.88
N ARG A 93 -13.11 -3.06 3.13
CA ARG A 93 -14.09 -2.91 4.22
C ARG A 93 -14.44 -1.46 4.52
N VAL A 94 -13.42 -0.56 4.47
CA VAL A 94 -13.56 0.85 4.84
C VAL A 94 -13.79 1.80 3.66
N SER A 95 -13.77 1.28 2.44
CA SER A 95 -13.92 2.08 1.22
C SER A 95 -15.38 2.22 0.78
N ARG A 96 -15.67 3.28 0.04
CA ARG A 96 -16.91 3.41 -0.70
C ARG A 96 -17.03 2.36 -1.80
N HIS A 97 -18.26 2.14 -2.27
CA HIS A 97 -18.59 1.14 -3.28
C HIS A 97 -17.81 1.31 -4.60
N ASP A 98 -17.50 2.52 -4.99
CA ASP A 98 -16.80 2.89 -6.23
C ASP A 98 -15.39 3.46 -5.98
N ALA A 99 -14.83 3.17 -4.80
CA ALA A 99 -13.52 3.67 -4.40
C ALA A 99 -12.40 3.19 -5.33
N LEU A 100 -11.38 4.03 -5.45
CA LEU A 100 -10.15 3.73 -6.17
C LEU A 100 -9.01 3.44 -5.19
N MET A 101 -8.05 2.64 -5.63
CA MET A 101 -6.78 2.45 -4.92
C MET A 101 -5.61 2.76 -5.84
N SER A 102 -4.74 3.66 -5.39
CA SER A 102 -3.42 3.88 -5.97
C SER A 102 -2.43 2.97 -5.27
N PHE A 103 -2.03 1.90 -5.93
CA PHE A 103 -1.16 0.86 -5.40
C PHE A 103 0.22 0.94 -6.06
N LYS A 104 1.27 1.05 -5.24
CA LYS A 104 2.65 1.05 -5.72
C LYS A 104 3.31 -0.30 -5.47
N TRP A 105 3.95 -0.84 -6.50
CA TRP A 105 4.65 -2.10 -6.40
C TRP A 105 5.94 -2.11 -7.21
N ASN A 106 6.94 -2.82 -6.67
CA ASN A 106 8.17 -3.15 -7.39
C ASN A 106 8.26 -4.67 -7.53
N ASN A 107 8.45 -5.16 -8.75
CA ASN A 107 8.48 -6.60 -9.06
C ASN A 107 9.83 -7.27 -8.80
N HIS A 108 10.64 -6.75 -7.88
CA HIS A 108 11.96 -7.28 -7.60
C HIS A 108 11.91 -8.73 -7.08
N ASP A 109 11.17 -8.96 -6.02
CA ASP A 109 11.12 -10.25 -5.32
C ASP A 109 9.83 -11.02 -5.62
N GLN A 110 8.75 -10.31 -5.92
CA GLN A 110 7.46 -10.90 -6.25
C GLN A 110 6.85 -10.21 -7.47
N SER A 111 6.36 -11.02 -8.41
CA SER A 111 5.80 -10.51 -9.65
C SER A 111 4.51 -9.71 -9.44
N PHE A 112 4.22 -8.77 -10.34
CA PHE A 112 2.94 -8.05 -10.38
C PHE A 112 1.75 -9.02 -10.42
N LYS A 113 1.84 -10.07 -11.24
CA LYS A 113 0.79 -11.08 -11.36
C LYS A 113 0.44 -11.68 -10.00
N ASN A 114 1.43 -12.21 -9.31
CA ASN A 114 1.22 -12.89 -8.03
C ASN A 114 0.63 -11.96 -6.96
N ILE A 115 1.08 -10.71 -6.93
CA ILE A 115 0.60 -9.72 -5.96
C ILE A 115 -0.83 -9.26 -6.29
N LEU A 116 -1.14 -9.01 -7.55
CA LEU A 116 -2.49 -8.63 -7.95
C LEU A 116 -3.50 -9.77 -7.76
N GLU A 117 -3.08 -11.03 -7.91
CA GLU A 117 -3.91 -12.19 -7.60
C GLU A 117 -4.33 -12.24 -6.12
N LEU A 118 -3.47 -11.82 -5.18
CA LEU A 118 -3.83 -11.72 -3.76
C LEU A 118 -4.92 -10.66 -3.50
N MET A 119 -4.93 -9.59 -4.28
CA MET A 119 -5.88 -8.49 -4.13
C MET A 119 -7.17 -8.72 -4.91
N ALA A 120 -7.17 -9.64 -5.88
CA ALA A 120 -8.24 -9.87 -6.83
C ALA A 120 -9.64 -10.14 -6.23
N PRO A 121 -9.81 -10.72 -5.03
CA PRO A 121 -11.14 -10.86 -4.42
C PRO A 121 -11.81 -9.52 -4.13
N TRP A 122 -11.04 -8.45 -3.87
CA TRP A 122 -11.54 -7.14 -3.42
C TRP A 122 -11.30 -6.00 -4.40
N TRP A 123 -10.26 -6.10 -5.22
CA TRP A 123 -9.80 -5.03 -6.09
C TRP A 123 -9.51 -5.54 -7.49
N GLU A 124 -9.92 -4.77 -8.51
CA GLU A 124 -9.60 -5.06 -9.91
C GLU A 124 -8.65 -3.99 -10.48
N PRO A 125 -7.55 -4.39 -11.12
CA PRO A 125 -6.64 -3.45 -11.75
C PRO A 125 -7.28 -2.84 -12.99
N LEU A 126 -7.16 -1.49 -13.12
CA LEU A 126 -7.62 -0.75 -14.29
C LEU A 126 -6.45 -0.46 -15.24
N PHE A 127 -5.39 0.16 -14.74
CA PHE A 127 -4.18 0.44 -15.48
C PHE A 127 -3.01 0.73 -14.54
N GLY A 128 -1.79 0.76 -15.08
CA GLY A 128 -0.59 1.08 -14.32
C GLY A 128 0.39 1.95 -15.09
N GLN A 129 1.16 2.75 -14.37
CA GLN A 129 2.24 3.57 -14.91
C GLN A 129 3.59 3.11 -14.36
N LYS A 130 4.50 2.78 -15.26
CA LYS A 130 5.87 2.43 -14.93
C LYS A 130 6.65 3.69 -14.55
N THR A 131 7.24 3.71 -13.36
CA THR A 131 7.95 4.89 -12.83
C THR A 131 9.46 4.77 -12.94
N SER A 132 10.00 3.55 -12.95
CA SER A 132 11.44 3.33 -13.09
C SER A 132 11.73 1.97 -13.70
N GLU A 133 12.76 1.95 -14.56
CA GLU A 133 13.37 0.76 -15.09
C GLU A 133 14.86 0.83 -14.79
N ARG A 134 15.33 0.05 -13.81
CA ARG A 134 16.75 -0.08 -13.52
C ARG A 134 17.32 -1.33 -14.17
N SER A 135 18.14 -1.11 -15.20
CA SER A 135 18.96 -2.12 -15.92
C SER A 135 18.19 -3.22 -16.67
N ARG A 136 18.89 -3.95 -17.53
CA ARG A 136 18.41 -5.03 -18.40
C ARG A 136 17.74 -6.23 -17.70
N ARG A 137 17.68 -6.25 -16.37
CA ARG A 137 16.91 -7.22 -15.57
C ARG A 137 15.69 -6.50 -15.01
N LEU A 138 14.72 -6.28 -15.83
CA LEU A 138 13.29 -5.93 -15.63
C LEU A 138 12.78 -5.76 -14.18
N ARG A 139 13.49 -4.99 -13.36
CA ARG A 139 13.00 -4.55 -12.06
C ARG A 139 12.31 -3.23 -12.26
N SER A 140 11.00 -3.23 -12.27
CA SER A 140 10.22 -2.01 -12.45
C SER A 140 9.36 -1.70 -11.24
N THR A 141 9.27 -0.43 -10.91
CA THR A 141 8.29 0.10 -9.98
C THR A 141 7.14 0.68 -10.79
N GLN A 142 5.93 0.34 -10.42
CA GLN A 142 4.72 0.86 -11.05
C GLN A 142 3.76 1.37 -9.99
N TRP A 143 3.04 2.42 -10.37
CA TRP A 143 1.78 2.78 -9.75
C TRP A 143 0.67 2.14 -10.56
N ILE A 144 -0.23 1.44 -9.88
CA ILE A 144 -1.35 0.71 -10.46
C ILE A 144 -2.61 1.29 -9.86
N LEU A 145 -3.53 1.70 -10.71
CA LEU A 145 -4.86 2.11 -10.28
C LEU A 145 -5.76 0.88 -10.25
N LEU A 146 -6.39 0.66 -9.12
CA LEU A 146 -7.39 -0.41 -8.95
C LEU A 146 -8.73 0.21 -8.58
N ARG A 147 -9.80 -0.50 -8.91
CA ARG A 147 -11.16 -0.18 -8.49
C ARG A 147 -11.66 -1.23 -7.49
N ARG A 148 -12.39 -0.78 -6.48
CA ARG A 148 -13.07 -1.64 -5.54
C ARG A 148 -14.08 -2.53 -6.26
N ARG A 149 -14.07 -3.83 -5.95
CA ARG A 149 -15.13 -4.76 -6.41
C ARG A 149 -16.39 -4.60 -5.57
N SER A 150 -17.51 -4.95 -6.17
CA SER A 150 -18.81 -4.96 -5.50
C SER A 150 -18.86 -5.95 -4.36
#